data_e877be31e73db3b3ccfb5f7a2debfa24
#
_entry.id   e877be31e73db3b3ccfb5f7a2debfa24
#
_cell.length_a   1.000
_cell.length_b   1.000
_cell.length_c   1.000
_cell.angle_alpha   90.00
_cell.angle_beta   90.00
_cell.angle_gamma   90.00
#
_symmetry.space_group_name_H-M   'P 1'
#
loop_
_entity.id
_entity.type
_entity.pdbx_description
1 polymer ?
#
loop_
_entity_poly.entity_id
_entity_poly.type
_entity_poly.pdbx_seq_one_letter_code
_entity_poly.pdbx_strand_id
1 'polypeptide(L)'
;MRRFSILLTLILLGVSAAFSQQALRPGEQAPEFSGQSLTGTVYDLSQLQGKVVVLTFWSTRCQICHSEIPNLNRVADRYRDKDVVFLAVTMENEAKVNPYLQRNPFTFNILPNSFGVFLKYADRDRAGNINMGYPSHFLINRKGQIAMRTEGWDKAANLETQIMKLLTSD
;
A
#
# COMPACT_ATOMS: atom_id res chain seq x y z
N MET A 1 -6.87 -66.50 -28.18
CA MET A 1 -6.70 -65.08 -28.58
C MET A 1 -7.09 -64.24 -27.35
N ARG A 2 -6.07 -63.76 -26.63
CA ARG A 2 -6.25 -62.96 -25.36
C ARG A 2 -6.29 -61.49 -25.74
N ARG A 3 -7.43 -60.82 -25.46
CA ARG A 3 -7.61 -59.39 -25.63
C ARG A 3 -7.01 -58.69 -24.39
N PHE A 4 -5.89 -57.99 -24.57
CA PHE A 4 -5.33 -57.11 -23.57
C PHE A 4 -6.09 -55.77 -23.64
N SER A 5 -6.93 -55.51 -22.63
CA SER A 5 -7.50 -54.16 -22.38
C SER A 5 -6.47 -53.35 -21.64
N ILE A 6 -5.89 -52.38 -22.30
CA ILE A 6 -5.04 -51.36 -21.66
C ILE A 6 -5.96 -50.27 -21.11
N LEU A 7 -6.16 -50.26 -19.81
CA LEU A 7 -6.80 -49.14 -19.10
C LEU A 7 -5.79 -48.02 -18.96
N LEU A 8 -5.90 -47.01 -19.83
CA LEU A 8 -5.14 -45.79 -19.73
C LEU A 8 -5.77 -44.91 -18.65
N THR A 9 -5.25 -44.99 -17.43
CA THR A 9 -5.64 -44.12 -16.31
C THR A 9 -4.97 -42.75 -16.52
N LEU A 10 -5.71 -41.78 -17.03
CA LEU A 10 -5.30 -40.37 -17.08
C LEU A 10 -5.32 -39.87 -15.65
N ILE A 11 -4.15 -39.74 -15.02
CA ILE A 11 -3.97 -39.00 -13.76
C ILE A 11 -3.93 -37.52 -14.13
N LEU A 12 -5.07 -36.84 -14.02
CA LEU A 12 -5.13 -35.37 -14.01
C LEU A 12 -4.49 -34.90 -12.70
N LEU A 13 -3.20 -34.63 -12.74
CA LEU A 13 -2.52 -33.84 -11.73
C LEU A 13 -3.04 -32.39 -11.82
N GLY A 14 -4.10 -32.12 -11.08
CA GLY A 14 -4.55 -30.76 -10.84
C GLY A 14 -3.48 -30.01 -10.04
N VAL A 15 -2.65 -29.22 -10.72
CA VAL A 15 -1.78 -28.25 -10.08
C VAL A 15 -2.70 -27.17 -9.50
N SER A 16 -3.14 -27.38 -8.27
CA SER A 16 -3.74 -26.31 -7.47
C SER A 16 -2.62 -25.28 -7.21
N ALA A 17 -2.55 -24.23 -8.03
CA ALA A 17 -1.77 -23.06 -7.69
C ALA A 17 -2.35 -22.50 -6.39
N ALA A 18 -1.78 -22.93 -5.26
CA ALA A 18 -2.03 -22.28 -3.98
C ALA A 18 -1.56 -20.84 -4.12
N PHE A 19 -2.48 -19.91 -4.34
CA PHE A 19 -2.24 -18.48 -4.16
C PHE A 19 -2.01 -18.24 -2.67
N SER A 20 -0.81 -18.61 -2.20
CA SER A 20 -0.29 -18.09 -0.95
C SER A 20 -0.10 -16.60 -1.18
N GLN A 21 -1.01 -15.79 -0.65
CA GLN A 21 -0.86 -14.33 -0.68
C GLN A 21 0.30 -14.01 0.25
N GLN A 22 1.46 -13.93 -0.33
CA GLN A 22 2.70 -13.64 0.33
C GLN A 22 2.75 -12.13 0.62
N ALA A 23 3.39 -11.73 1.73
CA ALA A 23 3.62 -10.31 2.01
C ALA A 23 4.23 -9.62 0.80
N LEU A 24 3.69 -8.46 0.44
CA LEU A 24 4.18 -7.64 -0.68
C LEU A 24 5.64 -7.24 -0.44
N ARG A 25 6.49 -7.48 -1.42
CA ARG A 25 7.95 -7.30 -1.31
C ARG A 25 8.48 -6.22 -2.25
N PRO A 26 9.60 -5.57 -1.89
CA PRO A 26 10.32 -4.72 -2.84
C PRO A 26 10.63 -5.45 -4.14
N GLY A 27 10.41 -4.78 -5.28
CA GLY A 27 10.54 -5.31 -6.63
C GLY A 27 9.25 -5.84 -7.23
N GLU A 28 8.23 -6.16 -6.42
CA GLU A 28 6.93 -6.61 -6.94
C GLU A 28 6.08 -5.44 -7.45
N GLN A 29 5.19 -5.72 -8.40
CA GLN A 29 4.21 -4.75 -8.87
C GLN A 29 3.25 -4.41 -7.73
N ALA A 30 3.05 -3.13 -7.45
CA ALA A 30 2.10 -2.68 -6.45
C ALA A 30 0.67 -3.03 -6.88
N PRO A 31 -0.18 -3.54 -5.96
CA PRO A 31 -1.57 -3.82 -6.27
C PRO A 31 -2.31 -2.56 -6.73
N GLU A 32 -2.99 -2.65 -7.86
CA GLU A 32 -3.79 -1.54 -8.39
C GLU A 32 -4.93 -1.17 -7.43
N PHE A 33 -5.13 0.12 -7.24
CA PHE A 33 -6.23 0.66 -6.44
C PHE A 33 -6.78 1.95 -7.04
N SER A 34 -8.00 2.25 -6.69
CA SER A 34 -8.61 3.57 -6.87
C SER A 34 -9.24 4.00 -5.55
N GLY A 35 -9.10 5.28 -5.20
CA GLY A 35 -9.64 5.84 -3.96
C GLY A 35 -9.93 7.33 -4.12
N GLN A 36 -11.00 7.80 -3.49
CA GLN A 36 -11.35 9.22 -3.48
C GLN A 36 -10.82 9.89 -2.20
N SER A 37 -10.18 11.04 -2.36
CA SER A 37 -9.71 11.84 -1.24
C SER A 37 -10.83 12.65 -0.59
N LEU A 38 -10.58 13.19 0.61
CA LEU A 38 -11.48 14.13 1.29
C LEU A 38 -11.78 15.39 0.46
N THR A 39 -10.93 15.75 -0.48
CA THR A 39 -11.13 16.87 -1.39
C THR A 39 -11.92 16.50 -2.65
N GLY A 40 -12.37 15.25 -2.77
CA GLY A 40 -13.11 14.74 -3.93
C GLY A 40 -12.23 14.27 -5.10
N THR A 41 -10.91 14.46 -5.03
CA THR A 41 -9.99 13.99 -6.07
C THR A 41 -9.89 12.47 -6.05
N VAL A 42 -10.05 11.84 -7.21
CA VAL A 42 -9.85 10.39 -7.36
C VAL A 42 -8.37 10.12 -7.68
N TYR A 43 -7.77 9.23 -6.91
CA TYR A 43 -6.42 8.71 -7.13
C TYR A 43 -6.51 7.25 -7.60
N ASP A 44 -6.02 7.01 -8.79
CA ASP A 44 -5.92 5.68 -9.41
C ASP A 44 -4.43 5.39 -9.63
N LEU A 45 -3.92 4.28 -9.10
CA LEU A 45 -2.50 3.96 -9.18
C LEU A 45 -2.01 3.85 -10.63
N SER A 46 -2.84 3.31 -11.53
CA SER A 46 -2.50 3.19 -12.96
C SER A 46 -2.23 4.54 -13.63
N GLN A 47 -2.86 5.62 -13.13
CA GLN A 47 -2.70 6.98 -13.63
C GLN A 47 -1.54 7.74 -12.97
N LEU A 48 -0.89 7.15 -11.97
CA LEU A 48 0.26 7.73 -11.28
C LEU A 48 1.61 7.23 -11.81
N GLN A 49 1.61 6.52 -12.94
CA GLN A 49 2.83 6.11 -13.63
C GLN A 49 3.72 7.33 -13.93
N GLY A 50 5.03 7.16 -13.79
CA GLY A 50 6.01 8.25 -13.92
C GLY A 50 6.21 9.06 -12.63
N LYS A 51 5.37 8.86 -11.60
CA LYS A 51 5.49 9.50 -10.29
C LYS A 51 5.93 8.51 -9.22
N VAL A 52 6.62 9.00 -8.20
CA VAL A 52 6.86 8.26 -6.96
C VAL A 52 5.61 8.38 -6.09
N VAL A 53 5.09 7.26 -5.58
CA VAL A 53 3.91 7.28 -4.70
C VAL A 53 4.31 6.83 -3.30
N VAL A 54 3.99 7.66 -2.32
CA VAL A 54 4.09 7.35 -0.89
C VAL A 54 2.70 7.00 -0.40
N LEU A 55 2.47 5.73 -0.11
CA LEU A 55 1.20 5.22 0.37
C LEU A 55 1.34 4.86 1.85
N THR A 56 0.65 5.60 2.73
CA THR A 56 0.71 5.44 4.17
C THR A 56 -0.63 4.95 4.71
N PHE A 57 -0.65 3.77 5.33
CA PHE A 57 -1.81 3.25 6.05
C PHE A 57 -1.77 3.71 7.51
N TRP A 58 -2.86 4.29 7.98
CA TRP A 58 -2.94 4.92 9.29
C TRP A 58 -4.35 4.89 9.89
N SER A 59 -4.49 5.32 11.14
CA SER A 59 -5.77 5.43 11.83
C SER A 59 -5.76 6.59 12.83
N THR A 60 -6.90 7.20 13.08
CA THR A 60 -7.06 8.26 14.09
C THR A 60 -6.81 7.77 15.52
N ARG A 61 -6.73 6.46 15.74
CA ARG A 61 -6.45 5.83 17.05
C ARG A 61 -5.02 5.31 17.17
N CYS A 62 -4.21 5.45 16.13
CA CYS A 62 -2.83 4.97 16.11
C CYS A 62 -1.88 6.04 16.67
N GLN A 63 -1.42 5.88 17.92
CA GLN A 63 -0.53 6.84 18.58
C GLN A 63 0.82 6.99 17.85
N ILE A 64 1.37 5.91 17.33
CA ILE A 64 2.62 5.94 16.56
C ILE A 64 2.41 6.79 15.30
N CYS A 65 1.28 6.61 14.59
CA CYS A 65 0.96 7.42 13.42
C CYS A 65 0.91 8.92 13.77
N HIS A 66 0.31 9.27 14.92
CA HIS A 66 0.24 10.67 15.38
C HIS A 66 1.63 11.28 15.58
N SER A 67 2.57 10.52 16.16
CA SER A 67 3.93 11.01 16.40
C SER A 67 4.74 11.19 15.12
N GLU A 68 4.43 10.45 14.05
CA GLU A 68 5.12 10.54 12.76
C GLU A 68 4.57 11.63 11.82
N ILE A 69 3.27 11.99 11.95
CA ILE A 69 2.62 12.98 11.07
C ILE A 69 3.42 14.29 10.91
N PRO A 70 3.96 14.93 11.95
CA PRO A 70 4.73 16.16 11.78
C PRO A 70 5.97 15.98 10.90
N ASN A 71 6.64 14.83 10.97
CA ASN A 71 7.76 14.51 10.11
C ASN A 71 7.32 14.22 8.67
N LEU A 72 6.26 13.44 8.50
CA LEU A 72 5.68 13.14 7.20
C LEU A 72 5.23 14.41 6.47
N ASN A 73 4.59 15.34 7.19
CA ASN A 73 4.20 16.65 6.64
C ASN A 73 5.40 17.44 6.12
N ARG A 74 6.51 17.48 6.90
CA ARG A 74 7.74 18.17 6.46
C ARG A 74 8.32 17.54 5.18
N VAL A 75 8.29 16.22 5.08
CA VAL A 75 8.72 15.53 3.87
C VAL A 75 7.78 15.87 2.71
N ALA A 76 6.47 15.80 2.87
CA ALA A 76 5.52 16.14 1.83
C ALA A 76 5.67 17.57 1.34
N ASP A 77 5.85 18.53 2.24
CA ASP A 77 6.07 19.94 1.90
C ASP A 77 7.33 20.14 1.06
N ARG A 78 8.41 19.43 1.36
CA ARG A 78 9.69 19.51 0.61
C ARG A 78 9.57 18.97 -0.83
N TYR A 79 8.65 18.05 -1.07
CA TYR A 79 8.42 17.42 -2.37
C TYR A 79 7.12 17.86 -3.05
N ARG A 80 6.50 18.96 -2.59
CA ARG A 80 5.20 19.46 -3.10
C ARG A 80 5.20 19.69 -4.61
N ASP A 81 6.28 20.26 -5.15
CA ASP A 81 6.42 20.61 -6.58
C ASP A 81 7.26 19.56 -7.35
N LYS A 82 7.34 18.35 -6.86
CA LYS A 82 8.05 17.22 -7.48
C LYS A 82 7.08 16.15 -7.93
N ASP A 83 7.56 15.23 -8.75
CA ASP A 83 6.78 14.05 -9.19
C ASP A 83 6.64 13.03 -8.08
N VAL A 84 6.10 13.46 -6.94
CA VAL A 84 5.78 12.61 -5.78
C VAL A 84 4.34 12.84 -5.36
N VAL A 85 3.61 11.75 -5.14
CA VAL A 85 2.23 11.77 -4.65
C VAL A 85 2.18 11.15 -3.26
N PHE A 86 1.65 11.89 -2.29
CA PHE A 86 1.51 11.44 -0.91
C PHE A 86 0.05 11.11 -0.62
N LEU A 87 -0.22 9.85 -0.29
CA LEU A 87 -1.55 9.32 -0.01
C LEU A 87 -1.59 8.71 1.40
N ALA A 88 -2.57 9.11 2.20
CA ALA A 88 -2.81 8.55 3.52
C ALA A 88 -4.13 7.78 3.53
N VAL A 89 -4.03 6.46 3.56
CA VAL A 89 -5.14 5.52 3.44
C VAL A 89 -5.65 5.12 4.82
N THR A 90 -6.96 5.22 5.03
CA THR A 90 -7.59 4.73 6.25
C THR A 90 -8.90 4.03 5.96
N MET A 91 -9.24 3.04 6.80
CA MET A 91 -10.55 2.38 6.77
C MET A 91 -11.66 3.21 7.43
N GLU A 92 -11.26 4.26 8.15
CA GLU A 92 -12.20 5.14 8.85
C GLU A 92 -12.91 6.06 7.87
N ASN A 93 -14.16 6.42 8.20
CA ASN A 93 -14.96 7.35 7.40
C ASN A 93 -14.63 8.81 7.73
N GLU A 94 -15.16 9.71 6.90
CA GLU A 94 -14.96 11.16 7.04
C GLU A 94 -15.44 11.70 8.40
N ALA A 95 -16.51 11.14 8.97
CA ALA A 95 -17.06 11.58 10.25
C ALA A 95 -16.06 11.36 11.42
N LYS A 96 -15.16 10.36 11.29
CA LYS A 96 -14.08 10.13 12.26
C LYS A 96 -12.81 10.91 11.89
N VAL A 97 -12.48 10.97 10.62
CA VAL A 97 -11.24 11.56 10.13
C VAL A 97 -11.24 13.09 10.24
N ASN A 98 -12.33 13.76 9.84
CA ASN A 98 -12.37 15.22 9.79
C ASN A 98 -12.15 15.90 11.16
N PRO A 99 -12.80 15.49 12.28
CA PRO A 99 -12.55 16.10 13.59
C PRO A 99 -11.11 15.85 14.09
N TYR A 100 -10.49 14.76 13.68
CA TYR A 100 -9.10 14.47 14.00
C TYR A 100 -8.16 15.43 13.26
N LEU A 101 -8.34 15.59 11.94
CA LEU A 101 -7.50 16.43 11.09
C LEU A 101 -7.58 17.93 11.45
N GLN A 102 -8.70 18.39 11.99
CA GLN A 102 -8.82 19.77 12.50
C GLN A 102 -7.83 20.06 13.63
N ARG A 103 -7.50 19.06 14.45
CA ARG A 103 -6.58 19.16 15.58
C ARG A 103 -5.16 18.70 15.27
N ASN A 104 -5.03 17.80 14.29
CA ASN A 104 -3.78 17.17 13.89
C ASN A 104 -3.67 17.21 12.36
N PRO A 105 -3.27 18.36 11.77
CA PRO A 105 -3.18 18.49 10.32
C PRO A 105 -2.25 17.44 9.71
N PHE A 106 -2.74 16.74 8.69
CA PHE A 106 -1.97 15.79 7.91
C PHE A 106 -2.06 16.20 6.43
N THR A 107 -0.94 16.65 5.85
CA THR A 107 -0.90 17.31 4.53
C THR A 107 -0.95 16.34 3.35
N PHE A 108 -0.97 15.03 3.61
CA PHE A 108 -1.18 14.02 2.58
C PHE A 108 -2.60 14.09 2.03
N ASN A 109 -2.81 13.56 0.84
CA ASN A 109 -4.16 13.35 0.33
C ASN A 109 -4.80 12.17 1.08
N ILE A 110 -5.77 12.48 1.93
CA ILE A 110 -6.40 11.48 2.80
C ILE A 110 -7.46 10.72 2.02
N LEU A 111 -7.34 9.40 1.97
CA LEU A 111 -8.30 8.47 1.36
C LEU A 111 -9.07 7.75 2.47
N PRO A 112 -10.25 8.24 2.87
CA PRO A 112 -11.12 7.58 3.85
C PRO A 112 -11.83 6.38 3.22
N ASN A 113 -12.56 5.59 4.03
CA ASN A 113 -13.38 4.45 3.57
C ASN A 113 -12.63 3.43 2.70
N SER A 114 -11.30 3.36 2.82
CA SER A 114 -10.44 2.62 1.88
C SER A 114 -10.17 1.17 2.32
N PHE A 115 -11.20 0.47 2.83
CA PHE A 115 -11.06 -0.94 3.24
C PHE A 115 -10.61 -1.84 2.09
N GLY A 116 -11.13 -1.62 0.86
CA GLY A 116 -10.70 -2.39 -0.31
C GLY A 116 -9.22 -2.21 -0.66
N VAL A 117 -8.67 -1.00 -0.49
CA VAL A 117 -7.24 -0.73 -0.66
C VAL A 117 -6.44 -1.43 0.44
N PHE A 118 -6.88 -1.32 1.69
CA PHE A 118 -6.26 -2.02 2.82
C PHE A 118 -6.13 -3.52 2.57
N LEU A 119 -7.19 -4.19 2.10
CA LEU A 119 -7.20 -5.63 1.83
C LEU A 119 -6.19 -6.07 0.77
N LYS A 120 -5.85 -5.19 -0.17
CA LYS A 120 -4.87 -5.48 -1.24
C LYS A 120 -3.43 -5.38 -0.76
N TYR A 121 -3.16 -4.57 0.27
CA TYR A 121 -1.82 -4.29 0.78
C TYR A 121 -1.51 -5.02 2.08
N ALA A 122 -2.52 -5.48 2.81
CA ALA A 122 -2.36 -6.21 4.06
C ALA A 122 -1.86 -7.64 3.82
N ASP A 123 -1.08 -8.13 4.77
CA ASP A 123 -0.64 -9.52 4.79
C ASP A 123 -1.79 -10.46 5.16
N ARG A 124 -1.67 -11.70 4.74
CA ARG A 124 -2.54 -12.78 5.19
C ARG A 124 -1.68 -13.88 5.80
N ASP A 125 -2.06 -14.32 6.98
CA ASP A 125 -1.45 -15.49 7.58
C ASP A 125 -2.00 -16.78 6.92
N ARG A 126 -1.45 -17.93 7.33
CA ARG A 126 -1.86 -19.24 6.80
C ARG A 126 -3.33 -19.60 7.10
N ALA A 127 -3.92 -18.99 8.11
CA ALA A 127 -5.33 -19.16 8.47
C ALA A 127 -6.25 -18.18 7.72
N GLY A 128 -5.69 -17.28 6.89
CA GLY A 128 -6.43 -16.26 6.15
C GLY A 128 -6.73 -15.00 6.94
N ASN A 129 -6.19 -14.84 8.15
CA ASN A 129 -6.34 -13.63 8.91
C ASN A 129 -5.56 -12.50 8.26
N ILE A 130 -6.18 -11.32 8.24
CA ILE A 130 -5.60 -10.12 7.64
C ILE A 130 -4.82 -9.38 8.71
N ASN A 131 -3.58 -9.03 8.42
CA ASN A 131 -2.70 -8.30 9.32
C ASN A 131 -1.97 -7.16 8.58
N MET A 132 -1.93 -5.99 9.23
CA MET A 132 -1.09 -4.87 8.83
C MET A 132 -0.80 -4.03 10.08
N GLY A 133 0.47 -3.87 10.41
CA GLY A 133 0.88 -2.95 11.46
C GLY A 133 0.65 -1.50 11.05
N TYR A 134 0.27 -0.64 12.00
CA TYR A 134 0.16 0.81 11.77
C TYR A 134 1.26 1.58 12.50
N PRO A 135 1.82 2.61 11.85
CA PRO A 135 1.70 2.94 10.43
C PRO A 135 2.39 1.92 9.52
N SER A 136 1.88 1.73 8.30
CA SER A 136 2.57 1.02 7.23
C SER A 136 2.82 1.97 6.08
N HIS A 137 4.06 2.01 5.59
CA HIS A 137 4.44 2.84 4.46
C HIS A 137 4.88 1.96 3.30
N PHE A 138 4.30 2.20 2.13
CA PHE A 138 4.74 1.65 0.86
C PHE A 138 5.27 2.80 0.00
N LEU A 139 6.49 2.67 -0.47
CA LEU A 139 7.06 3.56 -1.46
C LEU A 139 7.02 2.85 -2.80
N ILE A 140 6.32 3.43 -3.76
CA ILE A 140 6.11 2.87 -5.09
C ILE A 140 6.92 3.72 -6.07
N ASN A 141 7.73 3.08 -6.91
CA ASN A 141 8.56 3.75 -7.90
C ASN A 141 7.76 4.20 -9.13
N ARG A 142 8.40 4.92 -10.05
CA ARG A 142 7.79 5.45 -11.28
C ARG A 142 7.22 4.38 -12.21
N LYS A 143 7.64 3.11 -12.06
CA LYS A 143 7.16 1.96 -12.83
C LYS A 143 6.00 1.22 -12.16
N GLY A 144 5.49 1.75 -11.03
CA GLY A 144 4.43 1.12 -10.26
C GLY A 144 4.89 -0.05 -9.38
N GLN A 145 6.19 -0.22 -9.15
CA GLN A 145 6.72 -1.31 -8.34
C GLN A 145 7.01 -0.84 -6.91
N ILE A 146 6.79 -1.70 -5.94
CA ILE A 146 7.13 -1.45 -4.54
C ILE A 146 8.66 -1.33 -4.43
N ALA A 147 9.14 -0.16 -4.04
CA ALA A 147 10.56 0.09 -3.79
C ALA A 147 10.92 -0.13 -2.32
N MET A 148 9.98 0.16 -1.40
CA MET A 148 10.16 -0.02 0.03
C MET A 148 8.81 -0.32 0.69
N ARG A 149 8.84 -1.16 1.72
CA ARG A 149 7.75 -1.36 2.68
C ARG A 149 8.30 -1.26 4.08
N THR A 150 7.61 -0.57 4.97
CA THR A 150 7.95 -0.49 6.39
C THR A 150 6.69 -0.50 7.25
N GLU A 151 6.80 -0.99 8.48
CA GLU A 151 5.70 -1.01 9.45
C GLU A 151 6.19 -0.66 10.85
N GLY A 152 5.35 0.06 11.62
CA GLY A 152 5.58 0.37 13.02
C GLY A 152 6.51 1.58 13.24
N TRP A 153 7.04 1.67 14.46
CA TRP A 153 7.76 2.82 15.00
C TRP A 153 9.03 3.17 14.21
N ASP A 154 9.27 4.49 14.02
CA ASP A 154 10.50 5.11 13.47
C ASP A 154 10.90 4.62 12.06
N LYS A 155 9.92 4.19 11.28
CA LYS A 155 10.19 3.69 9.93
C LYS A 155 10.09 4.77 8.85
N ALA A 156 9.53 5.94 9.19
CA ALA A 156 9.51 7.11 8.30
C ALA A 156 10.89 7.80 8.17
N ALA A 157 11.85 7.51 9.05
CA ALA A 157 13.17 8.16 9.06
C ALA A 157 13.93 8.02 7.72
N ASN A 158 13.80 6.89 7.05
CA ASN A 158 14.48 6.63 5.77
C ASN A 158 13.64 7.02 4.53
N LEU A 159 12.38 7.46 4.73
CA LEU A 159 11.45 7.71 3.64
C LEU A 159 12.00 8.77 2.67
N GLU A 160 12.49 9.89 3.20
CA GLU A 160 13.03 10.98 2.41
C GLU A 160 14.22 10.56 1.55
N THR A 161 15.17 9.83 2.12
CA THR A 161 16.34 9.32 1.41
C THR A 161 15.93 8.39 0.26
N GLN A 162 14.93 7.55 0.47
CA GLN A 162 14.43 6.66 -0.57
C GLN A 162 13.66 7.42 -1.66
N ILE A 163 12.84 8.41 -1.31
CA ILE A 163 12.16 9.28 -2.29
C ILE A 163 13.20 9.96 -3.19
N MET A 164 14.23 10.57 -2.59
CA MET A 164 15.30 11.22 -3.35
C MET A 164 15.99 10.27 -4.30
N LYS A 165 16.32 9.05 -3.85
CA LYS A 165 16.92 8.01 -4.69
C LYS A 165 16.02 7.65 -5.88
N LEU A 166 14.71 7.48 -5.67
CA LEU A 166 13.78 7.12 -6.73
C LEU A 166 13.51 8.26 -7.72
N LEU A 167 13.66 9.51 -7.29
CA LEU A 167 13.54 10.66 -8.18
C LEU A 167 14.78 10.85 -9.09
N THR A 168 15.94 10.33 -8.66
CA THR A 168 17.20 10.44 -9.41
C THR A 168 17.56 9.19 -10.20
N SER A 169 16.88 8.05 -9.95
CA SER A 169 17.04 6.82 -10.74
C SER A 169 15.99 6.77 -11.85
N ASP A 170 16.44 6.65 -13.09
CA ASP A 170 15.60 6.47 -14.28
C ASP A 170 14.91 5.10 -14.33
#